data_a4569ced030b516e5bc7a6e1dc45244c
#
_entry.id   a4569ced030b516e5bc7a6e1dc45244c
#
_cell.length_a   1.000
_cell.length_b   1.000
_cell.length_c   1.000
_cell.angle_alpha   90.00
_cell.angle_beta   90.00
_cell.angle_gamma   90.00
#
_symmetry.space_group_name_H-M   'P 1'
#
loop_
_entity.id
_entity.type
_entity.pdbx_description
1 polymer ?
#
loop_
_entity_poly.entity_id
_entity_poly.type
_entity_poly.pdbx_seq_one_letter_code
_entity_poly.pdbx_strand_id
1 'polypeptide(L)'
;NELKDKSEQLEAMGMTPYLYSSCFSCPFVVCLFMIRLEPFTSLHIDIQGGHFDVPSRIFSSVSDAYKLCKTNHNDYRELIPEFFLMPEFLVNRDHFDLGISSGKKIDDVVLPKWAHDNPLEFIYKNRKALESEYVTQNLNNWIDLMWGDKQRGEKAWKADNVYLREMYADIWDVTPLDDVNQRANVEAILTHVGQIPPMLFDKPHPVVDPLPSKTSIAPIYEELKLPITAELMSIYLKQSDKNVFAYAIDVNNKFYWFSYDPIEVPEINSKNSKMVQS
;
A
#
# COMPACT_ATOMS: atom_id res chain seq x y z
N ASN A 1 -26.58 -4.85 -12.08
CA ASN A 1 -25.20 -4.62 -11.64
C ASN A 1 -24.72 -3.31 -12.29
N GLU A 2 -24.67 -2.23 -11.51
CA GLU A 2 -24.46 -0.85 -12.01
C GLU A 2 -23.24 -0.67 -12.93
N LEU A 3 -22.14 -1.42 -12.69
CA LEU A 3 -20.97 -1.38 -13.57
C LEU A 3 -21.26 -1.98 -14.96
N LYS A 4 -22.04 -3.06 -15.01
CA LYS A 4 -22.44 -3.69 -16.29
C LYS A 4 -23.44 -2.83 -17.03
N ASP A 5 -24.40 -2.26 -16.32
CA ASP A 5 -25.39 -1.33 -16.89
C ASP A 5 -24.69 -0.10 -17.50
N LYS A 6 -23.66 0.44 -16.82
CA LYS A 6 -22.82 1.52 -17.36
C LYS A 6 -22.05 1.09 -18.60
N SER A 7 -21.48 -0.11 -18.61
CA SER A 7 -20.75 -0.66 -19.75
C SER A 7 -21.66 -0.82 -20.98
N GLU A 8 -22.87 -1.33 -20.79
CA GLU A 8 -23.89 -1.45 -21.85
C GLU A 8 -24.32 -0.09 -22.40
N GLN A 9 -24.44 0.94 -21.56
CA GLN A 9 -24.74 2.31 -21.98
C GLN A 9 -23.61 2.90 -22.84
N LEU A 10 -22.34 2.66 -22.48
CA LEU A 10 -21.18 3.11 -23.26
C LEU A 10 -21.19 2.46 -24.66
N GLU A 11 -21.45 1.17 -24.73
CA GLU A 11 -21.55 0.43 -26.00
C GLU A 11 -22.70 0.99 -26.86
N ALA A 12 -23.85 1.26 -26.27
CA ALA A 12 -24.99 1.88 -26.97
C ALA A 12 -24.69 3.28 -27.52
N MET A 13 -23.74 4.00 -26.91
CA MET A 13 -23.24 5.32 -27.37
C MET A 13 -22.11 5.18 -28.41
N GLY A 14 -21.72 3.95 -28.81
CA GLY A 14 -20.63 3.71 -29.74
C GLY A 14 -19.23 3.92 -29.12
N MET A 15 -19.14 3.95 -27.80
CA MET A 15 -17.88 4.03 -27.05
C MET A 15 -17.35 2.64 -26.71
N THR A 16 -16.03 2.52 -26.55
CA THR A 16 -15.45 1.27 -26.08
C THR A 16 -15.91 1.00 -24.64
N PRO A 17 -16.59 -0.12 -24.39
CA PRO A 17 -17.10 -0.42 -23.05
C PRO A 17 -15.97 -0.74 -22.07
N TYR A 18 -16.13 -0.32 -20.83
CA TYR A 18 -15.23 -0.62 -19.71
C TYR A 18 -16.03 -0.67 -18.38
N LEU A 19 -15.44 -1.27 -17.36
CA LEU A 19 -16.01 -1.32 -16.03
C LEU A 19 -15.38 -0.28 -15.10
N TYR A 20 -14.05 -0.13 -15.15
CA TYR A 20 -13.30 0.73 -14.25
C TYR A 20 -12.64 1.90 -14.98
N SER A 21 -12.80 3.11 -14.44
CA SER A 21 -12.26 4.36 -14.99
C SER A 21 -10.98 4.84 -14.29
N SER A 22 -10.47 4.12 -13.33
CA SER A 22 -9.17 4.36 -12.70
C SER A 22 -8.55 3.03 -12.26
N CYS A 23 -7.24 2.98 -12.09
CA CYS A 23 -6.55 1.78 -11.63
C CYS A 23 -5.74 2.05 -10.36
N PHE A 24 -5.27 0.95 -9.76
CA PHE A 24 -4.44 0.96 -8.55
C PHE A 24 -3.10 1.67 -8.73
N SER A 25 -2.52 1.64 -9.91
CA SER A 25 -1.25 2.32 -10.23
C SER A 25 -1.48 3.78 -10.64
N CYS A 26 -2.01 4.58 -9.70
CA CYS A 26 -2.34 5.98 -9.92
C CYS A 26 -1.49 6.88 -9.02
N PRO A 27 -0.61 7.74 -9.58
CA PRO A 27 0.22 8.66 -8.79
C PRO A 27 -0.61 9.55 -7.85
N PHE A 28 -1.77 10.01 -8.31
CA PHE A 28 -2.68 10.81 -7.48
C PHE A 28 -3.12 10.07 -6.21
N VAL A 29 -3.47 8.77 -6.31
CA VAL A 29 -3.89 7.97 -5.16
C VAL A 29 -2.74 7.77 -4.18
N VAL A 30 -1.51 7.56 -4.68
CA VAL A 30 -0.32 7.48 -3.82
C VAL A 30 -0.13 8.78 -3.05
N CYS A 31 -0.15 9.93 -3.73
CA CYS A 31 -0.02 11.25 -3.08
C CYS A 31 -1.17 11.55 -2.10
N LEU A 32 -2.39 11.05 -2.39
CA LEU A 32 -3.53 11.20 -1.49
C LEU A 32 -3.33 10.46 -0.16
N PHE A 33 -2.85 9.21 -0.21
CA PHE A 33 -2.56 8.46 1.00
C PHE A 33 -1.36 9.02 1.76
N MET A 34 -0.31 9.42 1.03
CA MET A 34 0.97 9.89 1.57
C MET A 34 1.00 11.39 1.87
N ILE A 35 -0.14 12.07 1.85
CA ILE A 35 -0.28 13.54 1.94
C ILE A 35 0.39 14.17 3.18
N ARG A 36 0.72 13.38 4.20
CA ARG A 36 1.36 13.81 5.46
C ARG A 36 2.87 13.68 5.45
N LEU A 37 3.46 13.24 4.34
CA LEU A 37 4.90 13.01 4.22
C LEU A 37 5.47 13.68 2.97
N GLU A 38 6.56 14.42 3.14
CA GLU A 38 7.33 14.89 1.99
C GLU A 38 8.11 13.73 1.34
N PRO A 39 8.26 13.72 0.01
CA PRO A 39 7.86 14.76 -0.96
C PRO A 39 6.42 14.65 -1.46
N PHE A 40 5.63 13.71 -0.97
CA PHE A 40 4.26 13.45 -1.46
C PHE A 40 3.30 14.59 -1.15
N THR A 41 3.51 15.32 -0.04
CA THR A 41 2.73 16.51 0.29
C THR A 41 2.88 17.58 -0.80
N SER A 42 4.12 17.90 -1.18
CA SER A 42 4.41 18.85 -2.25
C SER A 42 3.85 18.38 -3.60
N LEU A 43 4.03 17.10 -3.94
CA LEU A 43 3.47 16.52 -5.17
C LEU A 43 1.94 16.57 -5.19
N HIS A 44 1.28 16.31 -4.06
CA HIS A 44 -0.18 16.43 -3.96
C HIS A 44 -0.64 17.87 -4.23
N ILE A 45 0.04 18.86 -3.66
CA ILE A 45 -0.26 20.28 -3.86
C ILE A 45 -0.05 20.64 -5.34
N ASP A 46 1.01 20.20 -5.97
CA ASP A 46 1.29 20.45 -7.40
C ASP A 46 0.18 19.86 -8.30
N ILE A 47 -0.21 18.60 -8.07
CA ILE A 47 -1.29 17.94 -8.82
C ILE A 47 -2.63 18.68 -8.64
N GLN A 48 -2.87 19.29 -7.48
CA GLN A 48 -4.08 20.03 -7.16
C GLN A 48 -4.03 21.52 -7.56
N GLY A 49 -3.01 21.95 -8.30
CA GLY A 49 -2.89 23.32 -8.80
C GLY A 49 -2.42 24.32 -7.75
N GLY A 50 -1.58 23.91 -6.80
CA GLY A 50 -0.91 24.77 -5.84
C GLY A 50 -1.57 24.86 -4.46
N HIS A 51 -2.49 23.97 -4.15
CA HIS A 51 -3.16 23.91 -2.84
C HIS A 51 -3.54 22.47 -2.46
N PHE A 52 -3.84 22.24 -1.20
CA PHE A 52 -4.42 20.97 -0.79
C PHE A 52 -5.79 20.76 -1.44
N ASP A 53 -6.16 19.52 -1.66
CA ASP A 53 -7.51 19.16 -2.09
C ASP A 53 -8.55 19.57 -1.02
N VAL A 54 -9.84 19.61 -1.41
CA VAL A 54 -10.91 19.93 -0.46
C VAL A 54 -10.91 18.95 0.71
N PRO A 55 -11.10 19.44 1.95
CA PRO A 55 -10.94 18.64 3.16
C PRO A 55 -11.75 17.34 3.19
N SER A 56 -12.93 17.33 2.56
CA SER A 56 -13.79 16.15 2.49
C SER A 56 -13.23 14.99 1.65
N ARG A 57 -12.23 15.25 0.80
CA ARG A 57 -11.58 14.25 -0.05
C ARG A 57 -10.22 13.80 0.48
N ILE A 58 -9.67 14.51 1.47
CA ILE A 58 -8.39 14.16 2.10
C ILE A 58 -8.54 12.85 2.87
N PHE A 59 -7.55 11.97 2.75
CA PHE A 59 -7.47 10.74 3.52
C PHE A 59 -7.32 11.05 5.02
N SER A 60 -8.42 10.94 5.75
CA SER A 60 -8.51 11.27 7.17
C SER A 60 -8.95 10.11 8.06
N SER A 61 -9.48 9.03 7.48
CA SER A 61 -9.98 7.87 8.22
C SER A 61 -9.88 6.61 7.36
N VAL A 62 -9.28 5.56 7.92
CA VAL A 62 -9.21 4.25 7.25
C VAL A 62 -10.60 3.66 7.05
N SER A 63 -11.46 3.75 8.08
CA SER A 63 -12.81 3.19 8.02
C SER A 63 -13.68 3.88 6.98
N ASP A 64 -13.56 5.20 6.83
CA ASP A 64 -14.33 5.96 5.86
C ASP A 64 -13.81 5.72 4.44
N ALA A 65 -12.50 5.64 4.24
CA ALA A 65 -11.91 5.27 2.96
C ALA A 65 -12.37 3.87 2.51
N TYR A 66 -12.36 2.89 3.42
CA TYR A 66 -12.86 1.54 3.13
C TYR A 66 -14.34 1.52 2.78
N LYS A 67 -15.16 2.31 3.50
CA LYS A 67 -16.59 2.45 3.21
C LYS A 67 -16.81 3.06 1.82
N LEU A 68 -16.06 4.10 1.45
CA LEU A 68 -16.15 4.74 0.14
C LEU A 68 -15.84 3.75 -0.98
N CYS A 69 -14.75 2.99 -0.89
CA CYS A 69 -14.41 1.96 -1.89
C CYS A 69 -15.51 0.90 -2.07
N LYS A 70 -16.35 0.66 -1.05
CA LYS A 70 -17.46 -0.29 -1.12
C LYS A 70 -18.76 0.30 -1.67
N THR A 71 -18.94 1.61 -1.58
CA THR A 71 -20.23 2.27 -1.87
C THR A 71 -20.16 3.26 -3.02
N ASN A 72 -18.96 3.70 -3.40
CA ASN A 72 -18.76 4.63 -4.51
C ASN A 72 -18.12 3.91 -5.70
N HIS A 73 -18.87 3.71 -6.76
CA HIS A 73 -18.42 3.02 -7.98
C HIS A 73 -17.36 3.77 -8.78
N ASN A 74 -16.95 4.96 -8.35
CA ASN A 74 -15.86 5.73 -8.94
C ASN A 74 -14.61 5.76 -8.03
N ASP A 75 -14.63 5.05 -6.90
CA ASP A 75 -13.52 5.01 -5.96
C ASP A 75 -12.95 3.58 -5.91
N TYR A 76 -11.92 3.33 -6.73
CA TYR A 76 -11.25 2.03 -6.85
C TYR A 76 -9.84 2.07 -6.28
N ARG A 77 -9.61 2.91 -5.27
CA ARG A 77 -8.31 3.03 -4.62
C ARG A 77 -7.88 1.70 -4.00
N GLU A 78 -6.74 1.20 -4.41
CA GLU A 78 -6.09 0.06 -3.76
C GLU A 78 -5.13 0.51 -2.67
N LEU A 79 -4.80 -0.43 -1.78
CA LEU A 79 -3.82 -0.19 -0.74
C LEU A 79 -2.42 -0.09 -1.36
N ILE A 80 -1.71 0.96 -1.01
CA ILE A 80 -0.29 1.12 -1.34
C ILE A 80 0.56 0.29 -0.38
N PRO A 81 1.82 -0.06 -0.73
CA PRO A 81 2.70 -0.86 0.13
C PRO A 81 2.90 -0.31 1.54
N GLU A 82 2.83 1.00 1.70
CA GLU A 82 3.01 1.72 2.97
C GLU A 82 2.00 1.30 4.04
N PHE A 83 0.80 0.85 3.66
CA PHE A 83 -0.18 0.26 4.59
C PHE A 83 0.33 -0.98 5.34
N PHE A 84 1.41 -1.57 4.85
CA PHE A 84 2.00 -2.79 5.40
C PHE A 84 3.41 -2.59 5.97
N LEU A 85 4.01 -1.40 5.76
CA LEU A 85 5.43 -1.18 6.04
C LEU A 85 5.72 0.08 6.85
N MET A 86 4.91 1.14 6.71
CA MET A 86 5.28 2.49 7.14
C MET A 86 4.16 3.13 7.97
N PRO A 87 4.30 3.28 9.30
CA PRO A 87 3.29 3.93 10.13
C PRO A 87 3.27 5.46 9.99
N GLU A 88 4.33 6.08 9.49
CA GLU A 88 4.55 7.52 9.48
C GLU A 88 3.52 8.28 8.65
N PHE A 89 3.01 7.69 7.56
CA PHE A 89 2.01 8.35 6.70
C PHE A 89 0.64 8.52 7.38
N LEU A 90 0.43 7.85 8.51
CA LEU A 90 -0.79 7.94 9.31
C LEU A 90 -0.77 9.10 10.31
N VAL A 91 0.41 9.72 10.51
CA VAL A 91 0.63 10.75 11.52
C VAL A 91 1.00 12.07 10.87
N ASN A 92 0.32 13.15 11.23
CA ASN A 92 0.61 14.50 10.74
C ASN A 92 1.72 15.18 11.59
N ARG A 93 2.94 14.58 11.52
CA ARG A 93 4.09 15.03 12.32
C ARG A 93 4.50 16.47 12.04
N ASP A 94 4.41 16.88 10.78
CA ASP A 94 4.82 18.22 10.33
C ASP A 94 3.73 19.28 10.48
N HIS A 95 2.59 18.89 11.10
CA HIS A 95 1.46 19.76 11.41
C HIS A 95 0.89 20.53 10.21
N PHE A 96 0.85 19.89 9.03
CA PHE A 96 0.19 20.46 7.86
C PHE A 96 -1.26 20.85 8.16
N ASP A 97 -1.69 21.99 7.66
CA ASP A 97 -3.09 22.41 7.75
C ASP A 97 -3.92 21.74 6.63
N LEU A 98 -4.46 20.58 6.94
CA LEU A 98 -5.27 19.77 6.03
C LEU A 98 -6.75 20.20 6.00
N GLY A 99 -7.10 21.27 6.73
CA GLY A 99 -8.43 21.84 6.76
C GLY A 99 -9.40 21.17 7.75
N ILE A 100 -10.69 21.48 7.57
CA ILE A 100 -11.78 21.03 8.46
C ILE A 100 -12.79 20.22 7.63
N SER A 101 -13.07 18.98 8.07
CA SER A 101 -14.12 18.15 7.49
C SER A 101 -15.14 17.77 8.56
N SER A 102 -16.43 17.92 8.27
CA SER A 102 -17.53 17.63 9.19
C SER A 102 -17.38 18.30 10.58
N GLY A 103 -16.85 19.54 10.60
CA GLY A 103 -16.65 20.31 11.83
C GLY A 103 -15.46 19.89 12.68
N LYS A 104 -14.59 18.97 12.20
CA LYS A 104 -13.38 18.53 12.87
C LYS A 104 -12.15 18.89 12.04
N LYS A 105 -11.10 19.38 12.69
CA LYS A 105 -9.80 19.57 12.07
C LYS A 105 -9.25 18.21 11.64
N ILE A 106 -8.74 18.14 10.41
CA ILE A 106 -8.03 16.96 9.92
C ILE A 106 -6.60 17.04 10.43
N ASP A 107 -6.16 15.98 11.11
CA ASP A 107 -4.81 15.83 11.65
C ASP A 107 -4.31 14.42 11.33
N ASP A 108 -3.98 13.60 12.33
CA ASP A 108 -3.66 12.19 12.17
C ASP A 108 -4.81 11.42 11.51
N VAL A 109 -4.48 10.31 10.87
CA VAL A 109 -5.49 9.42 10.29
C VAL A 109 -6.23 8.66 11.40
N VAL A 110 -7.55 8.75 11.40
CA VAL A 110 -8.39 7.98 12.33
C VAL A 110 -8.28 6.50 12.00
N LEU A 111 -7.75 5.72 12.92
CA LEU A 111 -7.53 4.29 12.78
C LEU A 111 -8.77 3.48 13.18
N PRO A 112 -8.92 2.24 12.65
CA PRO A 112 -9.95 1.33 13.11
C PRO A 112 -9.76 0.98 14.60
N LYS A 113 -10.87 0.71 15.29
CA LYS A 113 -10.85 0.37 16.74
C LYS A 113 -9.91 -0.75 17.12
N TRP A 114 -9.71 -1.72 16.23
CA TRP A 114 -8.80 -2.84 16.45
C TRP A 114 -7.32 -2.46 16.46
N ALA A 115 -6.96 -1.27 15.99
CA ALA A 115 -5.61 -0.72 16.02
C ALA A 115 -5.32 0.12 17.28
N HIS A 116 -6.30 0.33 18.17
CA HIS A 116 -6.18 1.03 19.46
C HIS A 116 -5.49 2.40 19.34
N ASP A 117 -5.81 3.14 18.27
CA ASP A 117 -5.18 4.44 17.92
C ASP A 117 -3.64 4.38 17.83
N ASN A 118 -3.08 3.20 17.57
CA ASN A 118 -1.65 2.97 17.44
C ASN A 118 -1.28 2.65 15.98
N PRO A 119 -0.55 3.56 15.26
CA PRO A 119 -0.13 3.34 13.89
C PRO A 119 0.76 2.09 13.70
N LEU A 120 1.65 1.79 14.64
CA LEU A 120 2.49 0.59 14.60
C LEU A 120 1.66 -0.69 14.68
N GLU A 121 0.67 -0.72 15.58
CA GLU A 121 -0.24 -1.86 15.71
C GLU A 121 -1.09 -2.04 14.44
N PHE A 122 -1.52 -0.93 13.84
CA PHE A 122 -2.23 -0.93 12.56
C PHE A 122 -1.38 -1.62 11.47
N ILE A 123 -0.15 -1.17 11.26
CA ILE A 123 0.78 -1.73 10.26
C ILE A 123 1.07 -3.21 10.55
N TYR A 124 1.36 -3.56 11.80
CA TYR A 124 1.62 -4.93 12.20
C TYR A 124 0.45 -5.87 11.85
N LYS A 125 -0.77 -5.48 12.20
CA LYS A 125 -1.96 -6.29 11.92
C LYS A 125 -2.26 -6.39 10.43
N ASN A 126 -2.10 -5.31 9.67
CA ASN A 126 -2.21 -5.35 8.21
C ASN A 126 -1.19 -6.28 7.57
N ARG A 127 0.06 -6.21 8.01
CA ARG A 127 1.12 -7.10 7.53
C ARG A 127 0.81 -8.56 7.85
N LYS A 128 0.38 -8.84 9.08
CA LYS A 128 -0.05 -10.18 9.48
C LYS A 128 -1.22 -10.70 8.63
N ALA A 129 -2.16 -9.83 8.27
CA ALA A 129 -3.26 -10.18 7.37
C ALA A 129 -2.77 -10.46 5.94
N LEU A 130 -1.86 -9.64 5.41
CA LEU A 130 -1.24 -9.84 4.09
C LEU A 130 -0.47 -11.17 4.01
N GLU A 131 0.20 -11.54 5.09
CA GLU A 131 1.00 -12.78 5.19
C GLU A 131 0.17 -14.00 5.67
N SER A 132 -1.17 -13.86 5.72
CA SER A 132 -2.05 -14.93 6.15
C SER A 132 -2.12 -16.07 5.12
N GLU A 133 -2.44 -17.26 5.60
CA GLU A 133 -2.67 -18.44 4.75
C GLU A 133 -3.76 -18.16 3.69
N TYR A 134 -4.81 -17.42 4.07
CA TYR A 134 -5.86 -17.03 3.14
C TYR A 134 -5.34 -16.24 1.96
N VAL A 135 -4.50 -15.22 2.19
CA VAL A 135 -3.90 -14.41 1.11
C VAL A 135 -2.95 -15.26 0.28
N THR A 136 -2.11 -16.07 0.92
CA THR A 136 -1.17 -16.97 0.22
C THR A 136 -1.88 -17.91 -0.73
N GLN A 137 -2.98 -18.54 -0.31
CA GLN A 137 -3.77 -19.46 -1.13
C GLN A 137 -4.54 -18.79 -2.27
N ASN A 138 -4.77 -17.47 -2.20
CA ASN A 138 -5.53 -16.71 -3.19
C ASN A 138 -4.68 -15.73 -4.02
N LEU A 139 -3.38 -15.66 -3.75
CA LEU A 139 -2.46 -14.73 -4.41
C LEU A 139 -2.39 -14.92 -5.93
N ASN A 140 -2.47 -16.17 -6.38
CA ASN A 140 -2.53 -16.53 -7.80
C ASN A 140 -3.70 -15.85 -8.52
N ASN A 141 -4.87 -15.75 -7.89
CA ASN A 141 -6.03 -15.07 -8.48
C ASN A 141 -5.78 -13.59 -8.71
N TRP A 142 -5.13 -12.93 -7.76
CA TRP A 142 -4.75 -11.52 -7.90
C TRP A 142 -3.68 -11.32 -8.97
N ILE A 143 -2.67 -12.20 -9.04
CA ILE A 143 -1.65 -12.18 -10.09
C ILE A 143 -2.29 -12.33 -11.47
N ASP A 144 -3.26 -13.23 -11.62
CA ASP A 144 -3.97 -13.42 -12.88
C ASP A 144 -4.72 -12.18 -13.36
N LEU A 145 -5.27 -11.40 -12.42
CA LEU A 145 -5.97 -10.16 -12.73
C LEU A 145 -5.01 -9.02 -13.10
N MET A 146 -3.87 -8.93 -12.41
CA MET A 146 -2.96 -7.79 -12.52
C MET A 146 -1.96 -7.94 -13.65
N TRP A 147 -1.36 -9.11 -13.81
CA TRP A 147 -0.28 -9.40 -14.77
C TRP A 147 -0.52 -10.64 -15.60
N GLY A 148 -1.61 -11.35 -15.37
CA GLY A 148 -1.87 -12.66 -15.95
C GLY A 148 -2.98 -12.68 -16.98
N ASP A 149 -3.45 -13.87 -17.26
CA ASP A 149 -4.35 -14.20 -18.34
C ASP A 149 -5.77 -13.63 -18.22
N LYS A 150 -6.13 -13.10 -17.03
CA LYS A 150 -7.42 -12.41 -16.79
C LYS A 150 -7.31 -10.88 -16.91
N GLN A 151 -6.17 -10.36 -17.36
CA GLN A 151 -5.97 -8.92 -17.53
C GLN A 151 -6.65 -8.37 -18.79
N ARG A 152 -6.78 -9.18 -19.85
CA ARG A 152 -7.23 -8.73 -21.17
C ARG A 152 -8.19 -9.70 -21.85
N GLY A 153 -8.88 -9.20 -22.89
CA GLY A 153 -9.74 -9.98 -23.77
C GLY A 153 -10.96 -10.58 -23.05
N GLU A 154 -11.45 -11.71 -23.58
CA GLU A 154 -12.68 -12.37 -23.09
C GLU A 154 -12.56 -12.82 -21.62
N LYS A 155 -11.36 -13.21 -21.18
CA LYS A 155 -11.12 -13.63 -19.80
C LYS A 155 -11.23 -12.47 -18.82
N ALA A 156 -10.80 -11.26 -19.21
CA ALA A 156 -10.97 -10.06 -18.41
C ALA A 156 -12.46 -9.71 -18.22
N TRP A 157 -13.26 -9.82 -19.28
CA TRP A 157 -14.72 -9.63 -19.22
C TRP A 157 -15.40 -10.65 -18.29
N LYS A 158 -15.00 -11.92 -18.36
CA LYS A 158 -15.51 -12.98 -17.47
C LYS A 158 -15.10 -12.78 -16.01
N ALA A 159 -13.97 -12.12 -15.79
CA ALA A 159 -13.44 -11.81 -14.46
C ALA A 159 -13.88 -10.43 -13.94
N ASP A 160 -14.75 -9.72 -14.67
CA ASP A 160 -15.15 -8.35 -14.39
C ASP A 160 -13.94 -7.39 -14.18
N ASN A 161 -12.86 -7.56 -14.96
CA ASN A 161 -11.57 -6.87 -14.83
C ASN A 161 -11.24 -6.05 -16.10
N VAL A 162 -12.12 -5.17 -16.51
CA VAL A 162 -11.98 -4.36 -17.72
C VAL A 162 -11.87 -2.89 -17.38
N TYR A 163 -10.75 -2.30 -17.74
CA TYR A 163 -10.42 -0.90 -17.51
C TYR A 163 -10.60 -0.04 -18.77
N LEU A 164 -10.59 1.26 -18.57
CA LEU A 164 -10.55 2.21 -19.67
C LEU A 164 -9.37 1.92 -20.60
N ARG A 165 -9.60 1.98 -21.90
CA ARG A 165 -8.62 1.56 -22.92
C ARG A 165 -7.29 2.32 -22.82
N GLU A 166 -7.35 3.60 -22.52
CA GLU A 166 -6.20 4.50 -22.39
C GLU A 166 -5.28 4.14 -21.21
N MET A 167 -5.71 3.29 -20.30
CA MET A 167 -4.92 2.85 -19.16
C MET A 167 -3.98 1.68 -19.48
N TYR A 168 -4.16 1.02 -20.64
CA TYR A 168 -3.29 -0.08 -21.05
C TYR A 168 -2.05 0.43 -21.79
N ALA A 169 -0.86 0.08 -21.28
CA ALA A 169 0.43 0.62 -21.75
C ALA A 169 0.69 0.46 -23.26
N ASP A 170 0.26 -0.64 -23.87
CA ASP A 170 0.45 -0.95 -25.28
C ASP A 170 -0.25 0.02 -26.27
N ILE A 171 -1.20 0.79 -25.79
CA ILE A 171 -1.85 1.82 -26.63
C ILE A 171 -0.88 2.96 -26.91
N TRP A 172 -0.04 3.29 -25.96
CA TRP A 172 0.91 4.38 -26.08
C TRP A 172 2.13 3.99 -26.90
N ASP A 173 2.49 2.70 -26.92
CA ASP A 173 3.58 2.16 -27.74
C ASP A 173 3.29 2.24 -29.24
N VAL A 174 2.01 2.24 -29.63
CA VAL A 174 1.58 2.26 -31.03
C VAL A 174 1.01 3.61 -31.48
N THR A 175 0.79 4.54 -30.56
CA THR A 175 0.26 5.87 -30.88
C THR A 175 1.43 6.83 -31.08
N PRO A 176 1.60 7.42 -32.29
CA PRO A 176 2.63 8.45 -32.48
C PRO A 176 2.34 9.66 -31.59
N LEU A 177 3.19 9.89 -30.61
CA LEU A 177 3.08 11.04 -29.70
C LEU A 177 3.91 12.22 -30.21
N ASP A 178 3.77 12.58 -31.49
CA ASP A 178 4.51 13.67 -32.12
C ASP A 178 3.97 15.06 -31.73
N ASP A 179 2.69 15.10 -31.30
CA ASP A 179 2.05 16.33 -30.84
C ASP A 179 2.26 16.53 -29.33
N VAL A 180 2.76 17.70 -28.94
CA VAL A 180 2.98 18.11 -27.54
C VAL A 180 1.68 18.07 -26.74
N ASN A 181 0.54 18.45 -27.34
CA ASN A 181 -0.76 18.42 -26.67
C ASN A 181 -1.24 16.98 -26.41
N GLN A 182 -0.97 16.04 -27.33
CA GLN A 182 -1.29 14.64 -27.11
C GLN A 182 -0.47 14.05 -25.96
N ARG A 183 0.83 14.36 -25.90
CA ARG A 183 1.69 13.93 -24.76
C ARG A 183 1.15 14.45 -23.43
N ALA A 184 0.85 15.75 -23.35
CA ALA A 184 0.31 16.35 -22.14
C ALA A 184 -1.02 15.69 -21.70
N ASN A 185 -1.89 15.36 -22.64
CA ASN A 185 -3.13 14.64 -22.35
C ASN A 185 -2.88 13.23 -21.80
N VAL A 186 -1.92 12.50 -22.39
CA VAL A 186 -1.53 11.17 -21.91
C VAL A 186 -0.97 11.25 -20.49
N GLU A 187 -0.04 12.17 -20.24
CA GLU A 187 0.55 12.37 -18.92
C GLU A 187 -0.54 12.72 -17.87
N ALA A 188 -1.49 13.56 -18.23
CA ALA A 188 -2.62 13.89 -17.36
C ALA A 188 -3.49 12.66 -17.07
N ILE A 189 -3.81 11.83 -18.07
CA ILE A 189 -4.56 10.58 -17.89
C ILE A 189 -3.79 9.65 -16.97
N LEU A 190 -2.50 9.38 -17.25
CA LEU A 190 -1.70 8.48 -16.44
C LEU A 190 -1.55 8.94 -14.99
N THR A 191 -1.46 10.26 -14.77
CA THR A 191 -1.36 10.84 -13.43
C THR A 191 -2.64 10.67 -12.61
N HIS A 192 -3.80 10.89 -13.23
CA HIS A 192 -5.09 10.95 -12.51
C HIS A 192 -5.87 9.64 -12.51
N VAL A 193 -5.73 8.81 -13.55
CA VAL A 193 -6.47 7.53 -13.64
C VAL A 193 -5.57 6.31 -13.53
N GLY A 194 -4.26 6.48 -13.69
CA GLY A 194 -3.27 5.42 -13.56
C GLY A 194 -3.05 4.59 -14.82
N GLN A 195 -2.15 3.63 -14.73
CA GLN A 195 -1.74 2.75 -15.82
C GLN A 195 -1.80 1.28 -15.40
N ILE A 196 -2.38 0.45 -16.24
CA ILE A 196 -2.34 -1.01 -16.08
C ILE A 196 -0.93 -1.51 -16.44
N PRO A 197 -0.28 -2.31 -15.60
CA PRO A 197 1.02 -2.87 -15.91
C PRO A 197 0.94 -3.80 -17.13
N PRO A 198 2.07 -4.04 -17.83
CA PRO A 198 2.08 -4.98 -18.94
C PRO A 198 1.72 -6.40 -18.45
N MET A 199 1.01 -7.14 -19.29
CA MET A 199 0.72 -8.55 -19.05
C MET A 199 2.02 -9.36 -19.11
N LEU A 200 2.33 -10.12 -18.07
CA LEU A 200 3.55 -10.93 -17.95
C LEU A 200 3.29 -12.41 -18.16
N PHE A 201 2.08 -12.89 -17.90
CA PHE A 201 1.73 -14.32 -17.96
C PHE A 201 0.51 -14.55 -18.84
N ASP A 202 0.62 -15.49 -19.77
CA ASP A 202 -0.44 -15.90 -20.69
C ASP A 202 -1.25 -17.11 -20.20
N LYS A 203 -0.85 -17.69 -19.06
CA LYS A 203 -1.48 -18.85 -18.42
C LYS A 203 -1.84 -18.53 -16.97
N PRO A 204 -2.86 -19.23 -16.44
CA PRO A 204 -3.19 -19.10 -15.03
C PRO A 204 -1.99 -19.34 -14.13
N HIS A 205 -1.80 -18.47 -13.14
CA HIS A 205 -0.72 -18.61 -12.17
C HIS A 205 -1.01 -19.81 -11.24
N PRO A 206 0.01 -20.65 -10.94
CA PRO A 206 -0.20 -21.81 -10.09
C PRO A 206 -0.59 -21.41 -8.67
N VAL A 207 -1.45 -22.20 -8.06
CA VAL A 207 -1.75 -22.08 -6.63
C VAL A 207 -0.52 -22.51 -5.84
N VAL A 208 -0.17 -21.77 -4.81
CA VAL A 208 0.92 -22.16 -3.90
C VAL A 208 0.49 -23.37 -3.09
N ASP A 209 1.28 -24.44 -3.12
CA ASP A 209 1.08 -25.57 -2.23
C ASP A 209 1.23 -25.11 -0.77
N PRO A 210 0.34 -25.55 0.14
CA PRO A 210 0.47 -25.23 1.54
C PRO A 210 1.86 -25.64 2.02
N LEU A 211 2.65 -24.68 2.54
CA LEU A 211 3.92 -25.02 3.18
C LEU A 211 3.64 -26.01 4.31
N PRO A 212 4.41 -27.10 4.43
CA PRO A 212 4.27 -28.00 5.55
C PRO A 212 4.41 -27.20 6.86
N SER A 213 3.50 -27.42 7.80
CA SER A 213 3.31 -26.64 9.03
C SER A 213 4.55 -26.46 9.91
N LYS A 214 5.64 -27.17 9.60
CA LYS A 214 6.95 -27.08 10.28
C LYS A 214 7.91 -26.04 9.67
N THR A 215 7.58 -25.38 8.58
CA THR A 215 8.39 -24.32 7.96
C THR A 215 7.76 -22.93 8.10
N SER A 216 6.80 -22.76 8.99
CA SER A 216 6.37 -21.44 9.41
C SER A 216 7.56 -20.77 10.09
N ILE A 217 8.33 -20.02 9.29
CA ILE A 217 9.19 -18.98 9.84
C ILE A 217 8.19 -17.94 10.34
N ALA A 218 7.76 -18.10 11.58
CA ALA A 218 7.01 -17.04 12.25
C ALA A 218 7.91 -15.81 12.19
N PRO A 219 7.46 -14.71 11.57
CA PRO A 219 8.23 -13.48 11.63
C PRO A 219 8.38 -13.17 13.13
N ILE A 220 9.62 -13.05 13.58
CA ILE A 220 9.94 -12.67 14.95
C ILE A 220 9.62 -11.18 15.05
N TYR A 221 8.35 -10.87 15.32
CA TYR A 221 7.93 -9.55 15.79
C TYR A 221 7.75 -9.64 17.30
N GLU A 222 8.83 -9.86 18.02
CA GLU A 222 8.88 -9.52 19.42
C GLU A 222 9.27 -8.05 19.52
N GLU A 223 8.54 -7.28 20.29
CA GLU A 223 8.92 -5.96 20.72
C GLU A 223 10.23 -6.13 21.51
N LEU A 224 11.36 -5.93 20.84
CA LEU A 224 12.67 -5.89 21.48
C LEU A 224 12.67 -4.62 22.35
N LYS A 225 12.28 -4.76 23.62
CA LYS A 225 12.53 -3.73 24.63
C LYS A 225 14.01 -3.65 24.86
N LEU A 226 14.67 -2.84 24.04
CA LEU A 226 16.07 -2.53 24.27
C LEU A 226 16.17 -1.80 25.62
N PRO A 227 17.01 -2.27 26.56
CA PRO A 227 17.20 -1.61 27.85
C PRO A 227 18.04 -0.33 27.67
N ILE A 228 17.69 0.49 26.70
CA ILE A 228 18.37 1.73 26.34
C ILE A 228 17.41 2.85 26.67
N THR A 229 17.82 3.73 27.57
CA THR A 229 17.09 4.96 27.90
C THR A 229 17.55 6.16 27.07
N ALA A 230 18.56 5.96 26.21
CA ALA A 230 19.11 6.99 25.34
C ALA A 230 18.37 7.04 23.99
N GLU A 231 18.28 8.22 23.42
CA GLU A 231 17.79 8.44 22.08
C GLU A 231 18.73 7.81 21.05
N LEU A 232 18.20 6.93 20.21
CA LEU A 232 19.00 6.18 19.22
C LEU A 232 19.06 6.94 17.91
N MET A 233 20.27 7.06 17.35
CA MET A 233 20.52 7.62 16.02
C MET A 233 20.30 6.60 14.92
N SER A 234 20.68 5.35 15.15
CA SER A 234 20.52 4.28 14.16
C SER A 234 20.45 2.91 14.81
N ILE A 235 19.72 2.01 14.18
CA ILE A 235 19.67 0.59 14.53
C ILE A 235 19.98 -0.21 13.27
N TYR A 236 20.86 -1.19 13.40
CA TYR A 236 21.21 -2.12 12.34
C TYR A 236 20.98 -3.56 12.80
N LEU A 237 20.25 -4.35 12.01
CA LEU A 237 19.96 -5.74 12.30
C LEU A 237 20.74 -6.64 11.33
N LYS A 238 21.38 -7.66 11.85
CA LYS A 238 22.05 -8.69 11.06
C LYS A 238 21.60 -10.06 11.54
N GLN A 239 21.04 -10.85 10.64
CA GLN A 239 20.66 -12.23 10.90
C GLN A 239 21.83 -13.17 10.49
N SER A 240 22.13 -14.11 11.33
CA SER A 240 22.97 -15.29 11.05
C SER A 240 22.09 -16.53 11.18
N ASP A 241 22.59 -17.70 10.72
CA ASP A 241 21.82 -18.96 10.69
C ASP A 241 21.15 -19.34 12.01
N LYS A 242 21.69 -18.87 13.14
CA LYS A 242 21.21 -19.21 14.47
C LYS A 242 20.87 -18.01 15.36
N ASN A 243 21.39 -16.83 15.04
CA ASN A 243 21.26 -15.66 15.91
C ASN A 243 20.88 -14.41 15.13
N VAL A 244 20.14 -13.53 15.77
CA VAL A 244 19.93 -12.16 15.31
C VAL A 244 20.80 -11.23 16.16
N PHE A 245 21.57 -10.38 15.50
CA PHE A 245 22.38 -9.34 16.12
C PHE A 245 21.75 -8.00 15.86
N ALA A 246 21.54 -7.22 16.90
CA ALA A 246 21.15 -5.84 16.81
C ALA A 246 22.31 -4.94 17.22
N TYR A 247 22.62 -3.96 16.40
CA TYR A 247 23.63 -2.92 16.66
C TYR A 247 22.91 -1.60 16.69
N ALA A 248 23.17 -0.80 17.72
CA ALA A 248 22.57 0.53 17.84
C ALA A 248 23.62 1.56 18.24
N ILE A 249 23.44 2.78 17.77
CA ILE A 249 24.28 3.94 18.14
C ILE A 249 23.34 5.00 18.68
N ASP A 250 23.65 5.57 19.86
CA ASP A 250 22.91 6.67 20.43
C ASP A 250 23.42 8.05 19.95
N VAL A 251 22.68 9.09 20.29
CA VAL A 251 23.05 10.48 19.95
C VAL A 251 24.39 10.94 20.52
N ASN A 252 24.94 10.22 21.49
CA ASN A 252 26.27 10.48 22.07
C ASN A 252 27.38 9.61 21.46
N ASN A 253 27.10 8.96 20.32
CA ASN A 253 28.00 8.03 19.63
C ASN A 253 28.39 6.79 20.46
N LYS A 254 27.58 6.43 21.47
CA LYS A 254 27.80 5.21 22.23
C LYS A 254 27.22 4.04 21.45
N PHE A 255 28.04 3.01 21.31
CA PHE A 255 27.71 1.79 20.57
C PHE A 255 27.11 0.74 21.51
N TYR A 256 26.04 0.09 21.07
CA TYR A 256 25.36 -0.99 21.76
C TYR A 256 25.24 -2.17 20.80
N TRP A 257 25.41 -3.39 21.31
CA TRP A 257 25.14 -4.58 20.54
C TRP A 257 24.41 -5.61 21.40
N PHE A 258 23.54 -6.37 20.78
CA PHE A 258 22.71 -7.39 21.40
C PHE A 258 22.73 -8.62 20.54
N SER A 259 22.75 -9.79 21.14
CA SER A 259 22.53 -11.06 20.43
C SER A 259 21.27 -11.72 20.97
N TYR A 260 20.46 -12.18 20.04
CA TYR A 260 19.22 -12.89 20.33
C TYR A 260 19.30 -14.30 19.69
N ASP A 261 18.99 -15.33 20.45
CA ASP A 261 18.89 -16.70 19.96
C ASP A 261 17.41 -17.01 19.66
N PRO A 262 17.01 -17.13 18.38
CA PRO A 262 15.61 -17.35 18.01
C PRO A 262 15.14 -18.79 18.23
N ILE A 263 16.00 -19.71 18.65
CA ILE A 263 15.68 -21.14 18.79
C ILE A 263 14.98 -21.45 20.11
N GLU A 264 15.19 -20.64 21.14
CA GLU A 264 14.38 -20.70 22.34
C GLU A 264 13.22 -19.70 22.21
N VAL A 265 12.03 -20.15 21.80
CA VAL A 265 10.79 -19.42 22.05
C VAL A 265 10.56 -19.53 23.55
N PRO A 266 10.95 -18.55 24.37
CA PRO A 266 10.63 -18.59 25.78
C PRO A 266 9.12 -18.32 25.91
N GLU A 267 8.41 -19.15 26.61
CA GLU A 267 7.32 -18.64 27.44
C GLU A 267 7.82 -17.33 28.07
N ILE A 268 7.07 -16.27 27.89
CA ILE A 268 7.38 -14.88 28.27
C ILE A 268 7.98 -14.84 29.70
N ASN A 269 9.26 -14.94 29.79
CA ASN A 269 10.02 -14.71 31.04
C ASN A 269 11.17 -13.73 30.74
N SER A 270 10.98 -12.52 31.22
CA SER A 270 11.79 -11.33 31.07
C SER A 270 13.22 -11.39 31.66
N LYS A 271 13.92 -12.52 31.61
CA LYS A 271 15.19 -12.70 32.34
C LYS A 271 16.42 -13.08 31.51
N ASN A 272 16.35 -13.30 30.21
CA ASN A 272 17.49 -13.81 29.46
C ASN A 272 18.08 -12.89 28.38
N SER A 273 18.13 -11.58 28.61
CA SER A 273 19.03 -10.72 27.83
C SER A 273 20.37 -10.61 28.55
N LYS A 274 21.37 -11.34 28.08
CA LYS A 274 22.76 -11.12 28.53
C LYS A 274 23.29 -9.85 27.86
N MET A 275 23.43 -8.82 28.64
CA MET A 275 24.07 -7.58 28.27
C MET A 275 25.59 -7.72 28.42
N VAL A 276 26.32 -7.57 27.33
CA VAL A 276 27.78 -7.41 27.40
C VAL A 276 28.08 -5.98 26.97
N GLN A 277 28.51 -5.15 27.91
CA GLN A 277 29.04 -3.81 27.64
C GLN A 277 30.53 -3.96 27.31
N SER A 278 30.95 -3.41 26.19
CA SER A 278 32.37 -3.13 25.90
C SER A 278 32.62 -1.65 25.82
#